data_89399a1f83256ca0746eaeb1de584ffe
#
_entry.id   89399a1f83256ca0746eaeb1de584ffe
#
_cell.length_a   1.000
_cell.length_b   1.000
_cell.length_c   1.000
_cell.angle_alpha   90.00
_cell.angle_beta   90.00
_cell.angle_gamma   90.00
#
_symmetry.space_group_name_H-M   'P 1'
#
loop_
_entity.id
_entity.type
_entity.pdbx_description
1 polymer ?
#
loop_
_entity_poly.entity_id
_entity_poly.type
_entity_poly.pdbx_seq_one_letter_code
_entity_poly.pdbx_strand_id
1 'polypeptide(L)'
;RPGAAFVMADATLAKVRQMKDGSGNFYLWQPDPLAGFGGRLLGSPVEIDDNMPVVAADALAIAYGNFAQGYLVVNRSGTVLIRDNVTAKGKTKFNFRRRFGGGVQNFEAIKLLKIATS
;
A
#
# COMPACT_ATOMS: atom_id res chain seq x y z
N ARG A 1 -11.27 -11.92 6.11
CA ARG A 1 -11.99 -11.35 4.96
C ARG A 1 -11.30 -11.76 3.66
N PRO A 2 -12.03 -12.29 2.66
CA PRO A 2 -11.45 -12.58 1.35
C PRO A 2 -10.92 -11.31 0.68
N GLY A 3 -9.73 -11.38 0.11
CA GLY A 3 -9.10 -10.24 -0.56
C GLY A 3 -8.52 -9.16 0.35
N ALA A 4 -8.51 -9.38 1.67
CA ALA A 4 -7.88 -8.45 2.61
C ALA A 4 -6.36 -8.62 2.61
N ALA A 5 -5.64 -7.52 2.82
CA ALA A 5 -4.18 -7.49 2.91
C ALA A 5 -3.72 -6.51 3.98
N PHE A 6 -2.53 -6.74 4.51
CA PHE A 6 -1.83 -5.79 5.36
C PHE A 6 -0.93 -4.89 4.51
N VAL A 7 -0.89 -3.61 4.83
CA VAL A 7 0.03 -2.65 4.22
C VAL A 7 0.85 -1.98 5.32
N MET A 8 2.16 -1.99 5.18
CA MET A 8 3.08 -1.41 6.15
C MET A 8 4.42 -1.06 5.51
N ALA A 9 5.21 -0.21 6.17
CA ALA A 9 6.58 0.08 5.77
C ALA A 9 7.50 -1.11 6.02
N ASP A 10 8.60 -1.22 5.29
CA ASP A 10 9.57 -2.31 5.43
C ASP A 10 10.17 -2.37 6.85
N ALA A 11 10.48 -1.22 7.45
CA ALA A 11 10.96 -1.14 8.84
C ALA A 11 9.94 -1.69 9.85
N THR A 12 8.64 -1.46 9.61
CA THR A 12 7.57 -2.02 10.44
C THR A 12 7.46 -3.53 10.25
N LEU A 13 7.60 -4.01 9.03
CA LEU A 13 7.61 -5.44 8.75
C LEU A 13 8.78 -6.17 9.45
N ALA A 14 9.95 -5.55 9.52
CA ALA A 14 11.10 -6.11 10.23
C ALA A 14 10.79 -6.34 11.72
N LYS A 15 10.03 -5.46 12.36
CA LYS A 15 9.56 -5.63 13.73
C LYS A 15 8.49 -6.72 13.84
N VAL A 16 7.56 -6.77 12.90
CA VAL A 16 6.49 -7.78 12.86
C VAL A 16 7.05 -9.20 12.70
N ARG A 17 8.12 -9.36 11.92
CA ARG A 17 8.79 -10.67 11.75
C ARG A 17 9.31 -11.27 13.05
N GLN A 18 9.61 -10.45 14.04
CA GLN A 18 10.10 -10.88 15.34
C GLN A 18 8.98 -11.26 16.32
N MET A 19 7.73 -10.95 15.99
CA MET A 19 6.59 -11.24 16.84
C MET A 19 6.23 -12.71 16.79
N LYS A 20 6.00 -13.29 17.99
CA LYS A 20 5.57 -14.68 18.16
C LYS A 20 4.19 -14.73 18.79
N ASP A 21 3.58 -15.91 18.77
CA ASP A 21 2.33 -16.15 19.48
C ASP A 21 2.51 -16.03 21.01
N GLY A 22 1.42 -16.08 21.76
CA GLY A 22 1.44 -15.95 23.23
C GLY A 22 2.24 -17.06 23.95
N SER A 23 2.47 -18.20 23.30
CA SER A 23 3.34 -19.26 23.82
C SER A 23 4.80 -19.09 23.42
N GLY A 24 5.13 -18.17 22.53
CA GLY A 24 6.47 -17.92 22.02
C GLY A 24 7.03 -18.97 21.08
N ASN A 25 6.19 -19.91 20.62
CA ASN A 25 6.63 -21.03 19.80
C ASN A 25 6.52 -20.76 18.29
N PHE A 26 5.55 -19.96 17.85
CA PHE A 26 5.27 -19.70 16.45
C PHE A 26 5.31 -18.22 16.13
N TYR A 27 5.96 -17.88 15.01
CA TYR A 27 5.93 -16.52 14.48
C TYR A 27 4.57 -16.21 13.87
N LEU A 28 4.06 -15.01 14.09
CA LEU A 28 2.81 -14.52 13.47
C LEU A 28 3.00 -14.28 11.97
N TRP A 29 4.19 -13.86 11.57
CA TRP A 29 4.54 -13.68 10.17
C TRP A 29 5.14 -14.98 9.61
N GLN A 30 4.72 -15.33 8.40
CA GLN A 30 5.21 -16.52 7.70
C GLN A 30 5.73 -16.14 6.32
N PRO A 31 6.90 -16.68 5.90
CA PRO A 31 7.35 -16.49 4.53
C PRO A 31 6.42 -17.23 3.56
N ASP A 32 6.11 -16.59 2.45
CA ASP A 32 5.31 -17.20 1.38
C ASP A 32 6.03 -16.96 0.05
N PRO A 33 6.61 -17.98 -0.57
CA PRO A 33 7.34 -17.82 -1.83
C PRO A 33 6.45 -17.38 -2.99
N LEU A 34 5.11 -17.58 -2.88
CA LEU A 34 4.17 -17.17 -3.90
C LEU A 34 3.68 -15.73 -3.71
N ALA A 35 3.75 -15.19 -2.49
CA ALA A 35 3.29 -13.83 -2.17
C ALA A 35 4.39 -12.77 -2.29
N GLY A 36 5.60 -13.14 -2.72
CA GLY A 36 6.72 -12.22 -2.83
C GLY A 36 7.36 -11.87 -1.49
N PHE A 37 8.00 -10.70 -1.41
CA PHE A 37 8.80 -10.31 -0.24
C PHE A 37 8.00 -10.06 1.04
N GLY A 38 6.71 -9.69 0.90
CA GLY A 38 5.88 -9.34 2.05
C GLY A 38 5.55 -10.52 2.96
N GLY A 39 5.46 -11.74 2.41
CA GLY A 39 5.02 -12.92 3.15
C GLY A 39 3.57 -12.83 3.59
N ARG A 40 3.20 -13.62 4.59
CA ARG A 40 1.84 -13.63 5.16
C ARG A 40 1.88 -13.34 6.65
N LEU A 41 0.98 -12.49 7.09
CA LEU A 41 0.73 -12.20 8.49
C LEU A 41 -0.68 -12.65 8.84
N LEU A 42 -0.81 -13.57 9.80
CA LEU A 42 -2.09 -14.14 10.22
C LEU A 42 -2.94 -14.65 9.04
N GLY A 43 -2.30 -15.26 8.05
CA GLY A 43 -2.96 -15.83 6.89
C GLY A 43 -3.30 -14.86 5.76
N SER A 44 -3.06 -13.57 5.94
CA SER A 44 -3.29 -12.54 4.91
C SER A 44 -1.97 -12.05 4.30
N PRO A 45 -1.93 -11.74 2.99
CA PRO A 45 -0.72 -11.23 2.37
C PRO A 45 -0.32 -9.87 2.94
N VAL A 46 0.97 -9.58 2.91
CA VAL A 46 1.55 -8.30 3.36
C VAL A 46 2.13 -7.57 2.15
N GLU A 47 1.67 -6.35 1.95
CA GLU A 47 2.22 -5.42 0.95
C GLU A 47 3.11 -4.39 1.63
N ILE A 48 4.25 -4.10 1.01
CA ILE A 48 5.20 -3.14 1.53
C ILE A 48 5.02 -1.80 0.83
N ASP A 49 4.83 -0.74 1.62
CA ASP A 49 4.76 0.63 1.13
C ASP A 49 5.61 1.53 2.04
N ASP A 50 6.74 1.99 1.54
CA ASP A 50 7.67 2.83 2.29
C ASP A 50 7.13 4.25 2.56
N ASN A 51 6.00 4.62 1.94
CA ASN A 51 5.31 5.87 2.26
C ASN A 51 4.48 5.77 3.55
N MET A 52 4.26 4.56 4.08
CA MET A 52 3.59 4.38 5.35
C MET A 52 4.47 4.83 6.52
N PRO A 53 3.87 5.39 7.60
CA PRO A 53 4.63 5.76 8.79
C PRO A 53 5.34 4.55 9.42
N VAL A 54 6.53 4.77 9.92
CA VAL A 54 7.22 3.76 10.73
C VAL A 54 6.62 3.68 12.13
N VAL A 55 6.94 2.60 12.86
CA VAL A 55 6.46 2.42 14.23
C VAL A 55 7.00 3.55 15.12
N ALA A 56 6.10 4.38 15.60
CA ALA A 56 6.35 5.47 16.54
C ALA A 56 5.11 5.68 17.40
N ALA A 57 5.22 6.44 18.47
CA ALA A 57 4.07 6.78 19.31
C ALA A 57 2.99 7.50 18.48
N ASP A 58 1.75 7.06 18.63
CA ASP A 58 0.58 7.55 17.90
C ASP A 58 0.62 7.42 16.36
N ALA A 59 1.60 6.70 15.80
CA ALA A 59 1.67 6.48 14.36
C ALA A 59 0.65 5.43 13.88
N LEU A 60 0.03 5.69 12.74
CA LEU A 60 -0.84 4.73 12.04
C LEU A 60 0.03 3.89 11.10
N ALA A 61 0.77 2.94 11.67
CA ALA A 61 1.84 2.25 10.98
C ALA A 61 1.37 1.09 10.09
N ILE A 62 0.22 0.51 10.36
CA ILE A 62 -0.29 -0.68 9.66
C ILE A 62 -1.73 -0.43 9.22
N ALA A 63 -2.03 -0.72 7.96
CA ALA A 63 -3.38 -0.75 7.42
C ALA A 63 -3.78 -2.19 7.09
N TYR A 64 -5.01 -2.56 7.39
CA TYR A 64 -5.58 -3.86 7.06
C TYR A 64 -6.97 -3.71 6.48
N GLY A 65 -7.23 -4.38 5.39
CA GLY A 65 -8.54 -4.41 4.80
C GLY A 65 -8.54 -4.82 3.33
N ASN A 66 -9.73 -4.80 2.75
CA ASN A 66 -9.93 -5.02 1.32
C ASN A 66 -9.88 -3.68 0.59
N PHE A 67 -8.74 -3.35 0.02
CA PHE A 67 -8.51 -2.08 -0.66
C PHE A 67 -9.32 -1.93 -1.94
N ALA A 68 -9.64 -3.05 -2.62
CA ALA A 68 -10.47 -3.02 -3.82
C ALA A 68 -11.89 -2.52 -3.55
N GLN A 69 -12.42 -2.81 -2.37
CA GLN A 69 -13.73 -2.32 -1.92
C GLN A 69 -13.64 -1.00 -1.17
N GLY A 70 -12.50 -0.71 -0.56
CA GLY A 70 -12.31 0.46 0.28
C GLY A 70 -11.89 1.72 -0.47
N TYR A 71 -11.14 1.58 -1.54
CA TYR A 71 -10.58 2.73 -2.28
C TYR A 71 -10.97 2.68 -3.75
N LEU A 72 -11.46 3.79 -4.27
CA LEU A 72 -11.84 3.93 -5.68
C LEU A 72 -10.84 4.81 -6.40
N VAL A 73 -10.28 4.30 -7.50
CA VAL A 73 -9.45 5.07 -8.42
C VAL A 73 -10.24 5.29 -9.70
N VAL A 74 -10.41 6.55 -10.08
CA VAL A 74 -11.16 6.94 -11.27
C VAL A 74 -10.21 7.58 -12.28
N ASN A 75 -10.20 7.04 -13.50
CA ASN A 75 -9.55 7.67 -14.63
C ASN A 75 -10.53 8.60 -15.33
N ARG A 76 -10.36 9.90 -15.16
CA ARG A 76 -11.23 10.90 -15.81
C ARG A 76 -10.96 10.99 -17.31
N SER A 77 -9.69 10.95 -17.70
CA SER A 77 -9.29 10.92 -19.09
C SER A 77 -8.13 9.94 -19.29
N GLY A 78 -8.11 9.24 -20.43
CA GLY A 78 -6.98 8.42 -20.81
C GLY A 78 -5.74 9.28 -21.11
N THR A 79 -4.63 8.63 -21.38
CA THR A 79 -3.40 9.30 -21.78
C THR A 79 -3.58 9.94 -23.16
N VAL A 80 -3.41 11.26 -23.22
CA VAL A 80 -3.46 12.03 -24.46
C VAL A 80 -2.03 12.43 -24.83
N LEU A 81 -1.62 12.09 -26.06
CA LEU A 81 -0.34 12.51 -26.62
C LEU A 81 -0.54 13.70 -27.53
N ILE A 82 0.14 14.81 -27.26
CA ILE A 82 0.20 16.00 -28.12
C ILE A 82 1.61 16.14 -28.65
N ARG A 83 1.74 16.09 -29.99
CA ARG A 83 3.01 16.34 -30.67
C ARG A 83 3.11 17.83 -30.98
N ASP A 84 4.15 18.47 -30.50
CA ASP A 84 4.43 19.89 -30.74
C ASP A 84 5.73 20.05 -31.51
N ASN A 85 5.65 20.56 -32.74
CA ASN A 85 6.78 20.84 -33.61
C ASN A 85 7.11 22.33 -33.69
N VAL A 86 6.33 23.21 -33.05
CA VAL A 86 6.38 24.66 -33.29
C VAL A 86 7.11 25.41 -32.18
N THR A 87 6.92 25.01 -30.91
CA THR A 87 7.41 25.75 -29.73
C THR A 87 8.93 25.69 -29.58
N ALA A 88 9.60 24.65 -30.06
CA ALA A 88 11.05 24.51 -29.99
C ALA A 88 11.62 24.25 -31.38
N LYS A 89 12.44 25.17 -31.89
CA LYS A 89 13.11 25.03 -33.20
C LYS A 89 14.08 23.83 -33.16
N GLY A 90 13.98 22.96 -34.17
CA GLY A 90 14.85 21.79 -34.30
C GLY A 90 14.55 20.63 -33.34
N LYS A 91 13.46 20.70 -32.58
CA LYS A 91 13.05 19.67 -31.63
C LYS A 91 11.56 19.36 -31.76
N THR A 92 11.20 18.11 -31.54
CA THR A 92 9.81 17.68 -31.41
C THR A 92 9.51 17.41 -29.93
N LYS A 93 8.48 18.08 -29.40
CA LYS A 93 8.01 17.85 -28.03
C LYS A 93 6.83 16.88 -28.06
N PHE A 94 6.86 15.92 -27.17
CA PHE A 94 5.76 15.00 -26.91
C PHE A 94 5.18 15.30 -25.53
N ASN A 95 3.97 15.81 -25.48
CA ASN A 95 3.27 16.12 -24.24
C ASN A 95 2.26 15.01 -23.94
N PHE A 96 2.41 14.38 -22.78
CA PHE A 96 1.46 13.40 -22.28
C PHE A 96 0.60 14.02 -21.19
N ARG A 97 -0.71 13.83 -21.29
CA ARG A 97 -1.65 14.30 -20.29
C ARG A 97 -2.56 13.16 -19.86
N ARG A 98 -2.71 13.01 -18.58
CA ARG A 98 -3.65 12.07 -17.97
C ARG A 98 -4.28 12.70 -16.74
N ARG A 99 -5.59 12.49 -16.57
CA ARG A 99 -6.30 12.94 -15.38
C ARG A 99 -6.89 11.75 -14.66
N PHE A 100 -6.59 11.64 -13.38
CA PHE A 100 -7.13 10.60 -12.51
C PHE A 100 -7.34 11.17 -11.13
N GLY A 101 -8.17 10.51 -10.37
CA GLY A 101 -8.41 10.83 -8.96
C GLY A 101 -8.78 9.59 -8.20
N GLY A 102 -8.83 9.69 -6.89
CA GLY A 102 -9.20 8.58 -6.05
C GLY A 102 -9.70 9.05 -4.69
N GLY A 103 -10.37 8.16 -4.00
CA GLY A 103 -10.88 8.41 -2.66
C GLY A 103 -11.37 7.15 -2.00
N VAL A 104 -11.60 7.25 -0.70
CA VAL A 104 -12.14 6.15 0.08
C VAL A 104 -13.65 6.09 -0.16
N GLN A 105 -14.14 4.95 -0.67
CA GLN A 105 -15.57 4.75 -0.89
C GLN A 105 -16.26 3.99 0.25
N ASN A 106 -15.52 3.19 1.00
CA ASN A 106 -16.06 2.41 2.12
C ASN A 106 -15.07 2.42 3.28
N PHE A 107 -15.37 3.19 4.32
CA PHE A 107 -14.51 3.33 5.50
C PHE A 107 -14.46 2.06 6.36
N GLU A 108 -15.44 1.18 6.25
CA GLU A 108 -15.46 -0.07 7.02
C GLU A 108 -14.58 -1.16 6.41
N ALA A 109 -14.22 -1.03 5.14
CA ALA A 109 -13.41 -2.02 4.44
C ALA A 109 -11.93 -1.98 4.85
N ILE A 110 -11.44 -0.85 5.36
CA ILE A 110 -10.05 -0.64 5.74
C ILE A 110 -9.98 -0.18 7.20
N LYS A 111 -9.09 -0.79 7.97
CA LYS A 111 -8.80 -0.41 9.37
C LYS A 111 -7.33 -0.09 9.52
N LEU A 112 -7.04 0.88 10.37
CA LEU A 112 -5.67 1.31 10.68
C LEU A 112 -5.32 0.89 12.10
N LEU A 113 -4.09 0.40 12.27
CA LEU A 113 -3.53 0.12 13.59
C LEU A 113 -2.74 1.34 14.06
N LYS A 114 -3.21 1.93 15.14
CA LYS A 114 -2.50 3.00 15.84
C LYS A 114 -1.55 2.41 16.87
N ILE A 115 -0.30 2.85 16.84
CA ILE A 115 0.68 2.43 17.83
C ILE A 115 0.40 3.18 19.15
N ALA A 116 0.27 2.43 20.25
CA ALA A 116 -0.01 3.00 21.53
C ALA A 116 1.15 3.84 22.07
N THR A 117 0.81 4.95 22.71
CA THR A 117 1.74 5.68 23.58
C THR A 117 1.79 4.96 24.93
N SER A 118 2.92 4.41 25.23
CA SER A 118 3.16 3.82 26.56
C SER A 118 3.71 4.85 27.55
#